data_80ab693be659cfd29a529a628bf1bba3
#
_entry.id   80ab693be659cfd29a529a628bf1bba3
#
_cell.length_a   1.000
_cell.length_b   1.000
_cell.length_c   1.000
_cell.angle_alpha   90.00
_cell.angle_beta   90.00
_cell.angle_gamma   90.00
#
_symmetry.space_group_name_H-M   'P 1'
#
loop_
_entity.id
_entity.type
_entity.pdbx_description
1 polymer ?
#
loop_
_entity_poly.entity_id
_entity_poly.type
_entity_poly.pdbx_seq_one_letter_code
_entity_poly.pdbx_strand_id
1 'polypeptide(L)'
;MLTQQLGVLHASGARGFFVPGNHDWDSMQPGGWDAIRRQERFLAATGGGATLLPAGGCPGPVVVDVGQVVRLVALDTQWWLQEGPRPAGPTSSCPTRSESAVIDSVRGALRSAGQRVVVVVGHHPPVSGGVHGGHFGWQDHIFPLRNIKPWLWIPLPLIGSVYPIARAEGISSQDIPSRAYGRMRAALDSAFAGSPPLIYAAGHEHTLQVIAGTSTRYVLVSGTGTFGHIDRVTALDSTRFARSASGFMRVEFLSDGRARLGVIIVDHAGNAAEEFGLWLN
;
A
#
# COMPACT_ATOMS: atom_id res chain seq x y z
N MET A 1 8.74 15.69 6.27
CA MET A 1 7.71 15.13 5.37
C MET A 1 6.35 15.02 6.07
N LEU A 2 6.17 14.21 7.12
CA LEU A 2 4.88 14.04 7.83
C LEU A 2 4.28 15.39 8.29
N THR A 3 5.07 16.29 8.88
CA THR A 3 4.61 17.62 9.32
C THR A 3 4.01 18.46 8.17
N GLN A 4 4.57 18.36 6.96
CA GLN A 4 4.04 19.06 5.79
C GLN A 4 2.70 18.48 5.36
N GLN A 5 2.58 17.13 5.33
CA GLN A 5 1.31 16.46 5.03
C GLN A 5 0.22 16.84 6.02
N LEU A 6 0.57 16.88 7.32
CA LEU A 6 -0.36 17.33 8.36
C LEU A 6 -0.79 18.79 8.20
N GLY A 7 0.12 19.67 7.79
CA GLY A 7 -0.21 21.07 7.49
C GLY A 7 -1.25 21.20 6.37
N VAL A 8 -1.08 20.42 5.29
CA VAL A 8 -2.07 20.38 4.18
C VAL A 8 -3.40 19.80 4.64
N LEU A 9 -3.37 18.70 5.42
CA LEU A 9 -4.58 18.09 5.96
C LEU A 9 -5.36 19.06 6.85
N HIS A 10 -4.68 19.76 7.76
CA HIS A 10 -5.28 20.80 8.60
C HIS A 10 -5.94 21.91 7.79
N ALA A 11 -5.23 22.40 6.77
CA ALA A 11 -5.75 23.47 5.91
C ALA A 11 -6.98 23.02 5.10
N SER A 12 -7.08 21.75 4.76
CA SER A 12 -8.21 21.21 3.99
C SER A 12 -9.46 20.92 4.82
N GLY A 13 -9.35 20.82 6.14
CA GLY A 13 -10.43 20.36 7.04
C GLY A 13 -10.84 18.89 6.84
N ALA A 14 -10.10 18.14 6.05
CA ALA A 14 -10.38 16.74 5.79
C ALA A 14 -9.93 15.83 6.95
N ARG A 15 -10.48 14.61 7.03
CA ARG A 15 -9.98 13.56 7.91
C ARG A 15 -8.89 12.77 7.19
N GLY A 16 -7.76 12.53 7.87
CA GLY A 16 -6.64 11.77 7.35
C GLY A 16 -6.48 10.42 8.07
N PHE A 17 -6.44 9.33 7.30
CA PHE A 17 -6.11 8.00 7.81
C PHE A 17 -4.78 7.58 7.24
N PHE A 18 -3.79 7.37 8.11
CA PHE A 18 -2.47 6.88 7.77
C PHE A 18 -2.41 5.38 8.02
N VAL A 19 -1.84 4.64 7.08
CA VAL A 19 -1.61 3.19 7.21
C VAL A 19 -0.11 2.94 7.26
N PRO A 20 0.39 2.15 8.23
CA PRO A 20 1.82 1.89 8.35
C PRO A 20 2.38 1.14 7.14
N GLY A 21 3.59 1.55 6.72
CA GLY A 21 4.38 0.86 5.73
C GLY A 21 5.72 0.35 6.30
N ASN A 22 6.52 -0.27 5.44
CA ASN A 22 7.81 -0.84 5.82
C ASN A 22 8.79 0.18 6.42
N HIS A 23 8.81 1.41 5.91
CA HIS A 23 9.66 2.48 6.46
C HIS A 23 9.18 2.96 7.83
N ASP A 24 7.88 2.94 8.10
CA ASP A 24 7.32 3.27 9.39
C ASP A 24 7.70 2.24 10.46
N TRP A 25 7.88 0.98 10.03
CA TRP A 25 8.41 -0.12 10.82
C TRP A 25 9.95 -0.19 10.80
N ASP A 26 10.63 0.95 10.56
CA ASP A 26 12.10 1.03 10.55
C ASP A 26 12.74 0.00 9.60
N SER A 27 12.12 -0.18 8.42
CA SER A 27 12.58 -1.11 7.37
C SER A 27 12.88 -2.52 7.90
N MET A 28 11.98 -3.07 8.72
CA MET A 28 12.04 -4.41 9.33
C MET A 28 13.07 -4.58 10.46
N GLN A 29 13.74 -3.51 10.88
CA GLN A 29 14.69 -3.57 11.99
C GLN A 29 13.99 -3.98 13.31
N PRO A 30 14.74 -4.50 14.30
CA PRO A 30 14.18 -4.89 15.59
C PRO A 30 13.44 -3.78 16.33
N GLY A 31 13.80 -2.51 16.09
CA GLY A 31 13.14 -1.32 16.65
C GLY A 31 11.85 -0.88 15.96
N GLY A 32 11.40 -1.59 14.93
CA GLY A 32 10.26 -1.21 14.10
C GLY A 32 8.96 -1.00 14.87
N TRP A 33 8.64 -1.89 15.81
CA TRP A 33 7.46 -1.72 16.65
C TRP A 33 7.49 -0.44 17.48
N ASP A 34 8.64 -0.09 18.07
CA ASP A 34 8.79 1.16 18.79
C ASP A 34 8.72 2.38 17.88
N ALA A 35 9.17 2.25 16.62
CA ALA A 35 9.04 3.30 15.62
C ALA A 35 7.56 3.62 15.33
N ILE A 36 6.74 2.62 15.08
CA ILE A 36 5.28 2.79 14.90
C ILE A 36 4.64 3.50 16.10
N ARG A 37 4.96 3.07 17.32
CA ARG A 37 4.43 3.67 18.55
C ARG A 37 4.88 5.13 18.74
N ARG A 38 6.08 5.50 18.27
CA ARG A 38 6.53 6.90 18.27
C ARG A 38 5.74 7.74 17.27
N GLN A 39 5.49 7.23 16.06
CA GLN A 39 4.72 7.94 15.05
C GLN A 39 3.26 8.12 15.46
N GLU A 40 2.65 7.11 16.05
CA GLU A 40 1.30 7.18 16.60
C GLU A 40 1.18 8.28 17.65
N ARG A 41 2.12 8.34 18.61
CA ARG A 41 2.16 9.40 19.62
C ARG A 41 2.34 10.79 19.00
N PHE A 42 3.18 10.89 17.98
CA PHE A 42 3.38 12.15 17.26
C PHE A 42 2.09 12.62 16.57
N LEU A 43 1.39 11.74 15.87
CA LEU A 43 0.11 12.06 15.22
C LEU A 43 -0.95 12.47 16.26
N ALA A 44 -1.06 11.74 17.37
CA ALA A 44 -1.99 12.05 18.45
C ALA A 44 -1.70 13.41 19.10
N ALA A 45 -0.42 13.75 19.28
CA ALA A 45 0.00 15.04 19.85
C ALA A 45 -0.20 16.23 18.89
N THR A 46 -0.11 15.99 17.58
CA THR A 46 -0.25 17.04 16.57
C THR A 46 -1.73 17.43 16.36
N GLY A 47 -2.64 16.48 16.60
CA GLY A 47 -4.09 16.71 16.39
C GLY A 47 -4.49 16.78 14.90
N GLY A 48 -5.58 17.50 14.62
CA GLY A 48 -5.95 17.89 13.24
C GLY A 48 -6.58 16.83 12.37
N GLY A 49 -7.26 15.86 12.95
CA GLY A 49 -8.01 14.87 12.19
C GLY A 49 -7.17 13.77 11.53
N ALA A 50 -5.87 13.68 11.88
CA ALA A 50 -4.97 12.63 11.43
C ALA A 50 -4.98 11.44 12.40
N THR A 51 -5.10 10.22 11.89
CA THR A 51 -5.13 8.99 12.69
C THR A 51 -4.31 7.90 12.01
N LEU A 52 -3.43 7.22 12.78
CA LEU A 52 -2.74 6.01 12.31
C LEU A 52 -3.65 4.80 12.54
N LEU A 53 -3.90 4.04 11.50
CA LEU A 53 -4.74 2.86 11.51
C LEU A 53 -4.05 1.67 10.83
N PRO A 54 -3.99 0.52 11.49
CA PRO A 54 -4.34 0.21 12.87
C PRO A 54 -3.37 0.82 13.87
N ALA A 55 -3.85 1.08 15.09
CA ALA A 55 -3.06 1.63 16.19
C ALA A 55 -2.13 0.57 16.83
N GLY A 56 -1.05 1.02 17.46
CA GLY A 56 -0.18 0.19 18.31
C GLY A 56 0.66 -0.84 17.55
N GLY A 57 0.71 -0.79 16.22
CA GLY A 57 1.34 -1.81 15.36
C GLY A 57 0.51 -3.09 15.28
N CYS A 58 -0.77 -3.05 15.61
CA CYS A 58 -1.69 -4.18 15.48
C CYS A 58 -1.99 -4.45 14.00
N PRO A 59 -2.24 -5.72 13.59
CA PRO A 59 -2.48 -6.05 12.19
C PRO A 59 -3.82 -5.51 11.63
N GLY A 60 -4.75 -5.15 12.51
CA GLY A 60 -6.11 -4.79 12.10
C GLY A 60 -7.05 -6.01 12.02
N PRO A 61 -8.20 -5.91 11.31
CA PRO A 61 -8.66 -4.71 10.63
C PRO A 61 -9.19 -3.63 11.57
N VAL A 62 -9.07 -2.37 11.14
CA VAL A 62 -9.86 -1.27 11.69
C VAL A 62 -10.90 -0.86 10.66
N VAL A 63 -12.17 -0.82 11.06
CA VAL A 63 -13.28 -0.47 10.18
C VAL A 63 -13.69 0.98 10.44
N VAL A 64 -13.78 1.76 9.37
CA VAL A 64 -14.28 3.14 9.39
C VAL A 64 -15.40 3.26 8.36
N ASP A 65 -16.63 3.48 8.83
CA ASP A 65 -17.75 3.77 7.93
C ASP A 65 -17.82 5.27 7.64
N VAL A 66 -17.82 5.61 6.35
CA VAL A 66 -17.98 6.99 5.86
C VAL A 66 -19.41 7.12 5.34
N GLY A 67 -20.25 7.67 6.19
CA GLY A 67 -21.71 7.72 5.94
C GLY A 67 -22.31 6.32 5.74
N GLN A 68 -23.26 6.26 4.82
CA GLN A 68 -23.92 5.00 4.42
C GLN A 68 -23.35 4.42 3.12
N VAL A 69 -22.33 5.04 2.55
CA VAL A 69 -21.87 4.76 1.19
C VAL A 69 -20.59 3.91 1.18
N VAL A 70 -19.63 4.20 2.06
CA VAL A 70 -18.31 3.57 2.02
C VAL A 70 -17.93 2.97 3.36
N ARG A 71 -17.33 1.79 3.31
CA ARG A 71 -16.61 1.16 4.42
C ARG A 71 -15.14 1.06 4.08
N LEU A 72 -14.29 1.71 4.88
CA LEU A 72 -12.84 1.53 4.85
C LEU A 72 -12.46 0.41 5.83
N VAL A 73 -11.58 -0.49 5.38
CA VAL A 73 -11.02 -1.58 6.18
C VAL A 73 -9.51 -1.44 6.15
N ALA A 74 -8.93 -0.85 7.20
CA ALA A 74 -7.51 -0.57 7.28
C ALA A 74 -6.73 -1.75 7.91
N LEU A 75 -5.63 -2.12 7.27
CA LEU A 75 -4.74 -3.22 7.66
C LEU A 75 -3.29 -2.73 7.75
N ASP A 76 -2.57 -3.17 8.75
CA ASP A 76 -1.11 -3.10 8.79
C ASP A 76 -0.53 -4.36 8.13
N THR A 77 -0.25 -4.28 6.85
CA THR A 77 0.31 -5.41 6.08
C THR A 77 1.78 -5.66 6.38
N GLN A 78 2.52 -4.65 6.89
CA GLN A 78 3.89 -4.84 7.35
C GLN A 78 3.95 -5.78 8.56
N TRP A 79 2.90 -5.89 9.36
CA TRP A 79 2.83 -6.85 10.45
C TRP A 79 3.16 -8.28 10.01
N TRP A 80 2.72 -8.72 8.81
CA TRP A 80 3.06 -10.04 8.25
C TRP A 80 4.53 -10.17 7.85
N LEU A 81 5.12 -9.06 7.38
CA LEU A 81 6.45 -9.02 6.77
C LEU A 81 7.54 -8.64 7.78
N GLN A 82 7.14 -8.20 8.98
CA GLN A 82 8.09 -7.81 10.03
C GLN A 82 8.83 -9.03 10.56
N GLU A 83 10.16 -9.02 10.45
CA GLU A 83 11.04 -10.06 10.94
C GLU A 83 11.40 -9.86 12.43
N GLY A 84 11.32 -8.61 12.91
CA GLY A 84 11.56 -8.25 14.31
C GLY A 84 10.32 -8.42 15.20
N PRO A 85 10.41 -7.96 16.47
CA PRO A 85 9.30 -7.98 17.39
C PRO A 85 8.06 -7.27 16.84
N ARG A 86 6.89 -7.88 17.06
CA ARG A 86 5.57 -7.33 16.70
C ARG A 86 4.52 -7.81 17.69
N PRO A 87 3.40 -7.09 17.86
CA PRO A 87 2.34 -7.55 18.76
C PRO A 87 1.61 -8.75 18.16
N ALA A 88 1.82 -9.92 18.76
CA ALA A 88 1.21 -11.17 18.34
C ALA A 88 1.07 -12.13 19.55
N GLY A 89 0.27 -13.18 19.39
CA GLY A 89 0.10 -14.23 20.39
C GLY A 89 -0.70 -13.82 21.62
N PRO A 90 -0.74 -14.68 22.65
CA PRO A 90 -1.65 -14.53 23.80
C PRO A 90 -1.41 -13.28 24.63
N THR A 91 -0.17 -12.78 24.68
CA THR A 91 0.22 -11.61 25.48
C THR A 91 -0.01 -10.28 24.76
N SER A 92 -0.41 -10.32 23.49
CA SER A 92 -0.70 -9.11 22.71
C SER A 92 -1.98 -8.43 23.20
N SER A 93 -1.95 -7.10 23.27
CA SER A 93 -3.13 -6.26 23.54
C SER A 93 -3.99 -6.00 22.29
N CYS A 94 -3.56 -6.45 21.11
CA CYS A 94 -4.31 -6.26 19.88
C CYS A 94 -5.64 -7.04 19.87
N PRO A 95 -6.70 -6.50 19.24
CA PRO A 95 -7.97 -7.23 19.08
C PRO A 95 -7.79 -8.54 18.30
N THR A 96 -6.93 -8.53 17.28
CA THR A 96 -6.53 -9.72 16.52
C THR A 96 -5.06 -10.04 16.83
N ARG A 97 -4.76 -11.30 17.14
CA ARG A 97 -3.46 -11.72 17.68
C ARG A 97 -2.76 -12.80 16.86
N SER A 98 -3.42 -13.25 15.79
CA SER A 98 -2.93 -14.28 14.87
C SER A 98 -3.42 -14.01 13.46
N GLU A 99 -2.76 -14.62 12.46
CA GLU A 99 -3.17 -14.51 11.07
C GLU A 99 -4.62 -14.98 10.85
N SER A 100 -5.02 -16.09 11.46
CA SER A 100 -6.39 -16.60 11.38
C SER A 100 -7.42 -15.61 11.95
N ALA A 101 -7.12 -15.00 13.12
CA ALA A 101 -7.99 -14.02 13.73
C ALA A 101 -8.15 -12.76 12.84
N VAL A 102 -7.09 -12.34 12.16
CA VAL A 102 -7.16 -11.23 11.18
C VAL A 102 -8.04 -11.62 9.99
N ILE A 103 -7.84 -12.82 9.41
CA ILE A 103 -8.64 -13.32 8.27
C ILE A 103 -10.12 -13.33 8.64
N ASP A 104 -10.47 -13.89 9.80
CA ASP A 104 -11.87 -13.99 10.24
C ASP A 104 -12.48 -12.61 10.51
N SER A 105 -11.70 -11.71 11.11
CA SER A 105 -12.16 -10.34 11.39
C SER A 105 -12.36 -9.53 10.09
N VAL A 106 -11.45 -9.64 9.11
CA VAL A 106 -11.61 -9.02 7.78
C VAL A 106 -12.85 -9.58 7.09
N ARG A 107 -13.00 -10.90 7.07
CA ARG A 107 -14.18 -11.56 6.48
C ARG A 107 -15.49 -11.08 7.14
N GLY A 108 -15.50 -10.92 8.46
CA GLY A 108 -16.61 -10.36 9.21
C GLY A 108 -16.92 -8.92 8.80
N ALA A 109 -15.88 -8.07 8.67
CA ALA A 109 -16.02 -6.68 8.24
C ALA A 109 -16.60 -6.55 6.82
N LEU A 110 -16.17 -7.41 5.89
CA LEU A 110 -16.67 -7.43 4.52
C LEU A 110 -18.16 -7.85 4.49
N ARG A 111 -18.51 -8.96 5.15
CA ARG A 111 -19.89 -9.46 5.18
C ARG A 111 -20.88 -8.52 5.85
N SER A 112 -20.45 -7.78 6.87
CA SER A 112 -21.29 -6.83 7.60
C SER A 112 -21.37 -5.45 6.95
N ALA A 113 -20.80 -5.25 5.76
CA ALA A 113 -20.80 -3.95 5.09
C ALA A 113 -22.19 -3.48 4.65
N GLY A 114 -23.15 -4.40 4.49
CA GLY A 114 -24.48 -4.09 3.97
C GLY A 114 -24.39 -3.59 2.53
N GLN A 115 -24.95 -2.43 2.25
CA GLN A 115 -24.93 -1.81 0.92
C GLN A 115 -23.70 -0.91 0.69
N ARG A 116 -22.79 -0.80 1.67
CA ARG A 116 -21.62 0.05 1.51
C ARG A 116 -20.62 -0.55 0.54
N VAL A 117 -20.06 0.29 -0.29
CA VAL A 117 -18.87 -0.05 -1.08
C VAL A 117 -17.68 -0.27 -0.14
N VAL A 118 -17.02 -1.41 -0.27
CA VAL A 118 -15.88 -1.72 0.58
C VAL A 118 -14.57 -1.36 -0.11
N VAL A 119 -13.75 -0.60 0.60
CA VAL A 119 -12.37 -0.27 0.25
C VAL A 119 -11.46 -0.82 1.35
N VAL A 120 -10.61 -1.77 1.00
CA VAL A 120 -9.54 -2.25 1.88
C VAL A 120 -8.30 -1.42 1.62
N VAL A 121 -7.61 -1.01 2.68
CA VAL A 121 -6.38 -0.22 2.60
C VAL A 121 -5.27 -0.93 3.36
N GLY A 122 -4.15 -1.15 2.69
CA GLY A 122 -2.92 -1.69 3.27
C GLY A 122 -1.72 -1.20 2.49
N HIS A 123 -0.53 -1.17 3.11
CA HIS A 123 0.65 -0.62 2.44
C HIS A 123 1.09 -1.46 1.24
N HIS A 124 1.10 -2.79 1.37
CA HIS A 124 1.65 -3.72 0.36
C HIS A 124 0.58 -4.17 -0.63
N PRO A 125 0.76 -3.96 -1.95
CA PRO A 125 -0.18 -4.39 -2.96
C PRO A 125 -0.12 -5.91 -3.17
N PRO A 126 -1.27 -6.61 -3.36
CA PRO A 126 -1.26 -8.05 -3.64
C PRO A 126 -0.71 -8.40 -5.02
N VAL A 127 -0.65 -7.43 -5.93
CA VAL A 127 -0.10 -7.56 -7.28
C VAL A 127 0.47 -6.21 -7.73
N SER A 128 1.59 -6.23 -8.45
CA SER A 128 2.22 -5.02 -8.99
C SER A 128 3.09 -5.35 -10.20
N GLY A 129 3.16 -4.43 -11.16
CA GLY A 129 4.13 -4.41 -12.25
C GLY A 129 5.41 -3.63 -11.94
N GLY A 130 5.65 -3.28 -10.67
CA GLY A 130 6.84 -2.54 -10.22
C GLY A 130 8.01 -3.45 -9.80
N VAL A 131 9.03 -2.85 -9.22
CA VAL A 131 10.28 -3.54 -8.85
C VAL A 131 10.09 -4.58 -7.75
N HIS A 132 9.20 -4.34 -6.80
CA HIS A 132 8.85 -5.34 -5.79
C HIS A 132 8.02 -6.51 -6.35
N GLY A 133 7.39 -6.31 -7.53
CA GLY A 133 6.79 -7.38 -8.32
C GLY A 133 7.79 -8.24 -9.09
N GLY A 134 9.09 -7.90 -9.04
CA GLY A 134 10.15 -8.57 -9.80
C GLY A 134 10.31 -8.05 -11.23
N HIS A 135 9.68 -6.93 -11.58
CA HIS A 135 9.72 -6.37 -12.93
C HIS A 135 10.86 -5.37 -13.09
N PHE A 136 12.00 -5.86 -13.56
CA PHE A 136 13.20 -5.07 -13.82
C PHE A 136 13.39 -4.83 -15.32
N GLY A 137 13.94 -3.64 -15.69
CA GLY A 137 14.29 -3.34 -17.06
C GLY A 137 15.70 -3.83 -17.41
N TRP A 138 16.04 -3.94 -18.71
CA TRP A 138 17.38 -4.35 -19.15
C TRP A 138 18.50 -3.47 -18.55
N GLN A 139 18.22 -2.21 -18.28
CA GLN A 139 19.18 -1.30 -17.66
C GLN A 139 19.56 -1.71 -16.24
N ASP A 140 18.64 -2.29 -15.47
CA ASP A 140 18.88 -2.76 -14.12
C ASP A 140 19.83 -3.96 -14.11
N HIS A 141 19.80 -4.76 -15.19
CA HIS A 141 20.68 -5.90 -15.39
C HIS A 141 22.10 -5.51 -15.84
N ILE A 142 22.25 -4.41 -16.57
CA ILE A 142 23.55 -3.96 -17.08
C ILE A 142 24.19 -2.92 -16.16
N PHE A 143 23.39 -2.02 -15.57
CA PHE A 143 23.85 -0.90 -14.74
C PHE A 143 23.24 -0.95 -13.31
N PRO A 144 23.48 -2.01 -12.54
CA PRO A 144 22.81 -2.21 -11.23
C PRO A 144 23.14 -1.11 -10.21
N LEU A 145 24.31 -0.47 -10.33
CA LEU A 145 24.74 0.59 -9.42
C LEU A 145 23.88 1.85 -9.52
N ARG A 146 23.09 2.02 -10.58
CA ARG A 146 22.11 3.11 -10.70
C ARG A 146 21.00 3.03 -9.65
N ASN A 147 20.70 1.83 -9.17
CA ASN A 147 19.73 1.65 -8.07
C ASN A 147 20.26 2.18 -6.73
N ILE A 148 21.59 2.37 -6.60
CA ILE A 148 22.24 2.98 -5.43
C ILE A 148 22.41 4.48 -5.65
N LYS A 149 22.93 4.86 -6.82
CA LYS A 149 23.14 6.25 -7.24
C LYS A 149 22.77 6.42 -8.71
N PRO A 150 21.80 7.26 -9.08
CA PRO A 150 21.30 7.39 -10.45
C PRO A 150 22.35 7.77 -11.51
N TRP A 151 23.46 8.37 -11.10
CA TRP A 151 24.57 8.78 -11.98
C TRP A 151 25.62 7.69 -12.21
N LEU A 152 25.58 6.54 -11.51
CA LEU A 152 26.56 5.45 -11.65
C LEU A 152 26.21 4.55 -12.85
N TRP A 153 26.56 4.99 -14.02
CA TRP A 153 26.41 4.25 -15.28
C TRP A 153 27.60 3.30 -15.53
N ILE A 154 28.00 2.50 -14.56
CA ILE A 154 29.07 1.52 -14.70
C ILE A 154 28.45 0.20 -15.16
N PRO A 155 28.78 -0.27 -16.40
CA PRO A 155 28.24 -1.52 -16.90
C PRO A 155 28.88 -2.71 -16.18
N LEU A 156 28.05 -3.60 -15.64
CA LEU A 156 28.43 -4.86 -15.00
C LEU A 156 27.63 -6.00 -15.63
N PRO A 157 27.85 -6.31 -16.92
CA PRO A 157 27.10 -7.36 -17.60
C PRO A 157 27.29 -8.71 -16.86
N LEU A 158 26.25 -9.52 -16.84
CA LEU A 158 26.12 -10.80 -16.09
C LEU A 158 26.03 -10.59 -14.57
N ILE A 159 27.02 -9.98 -13.92
CA ILE A 159 27.03 -9.72 -12.47
C ILE A 159 25.87 -8.77 -12.10
N GLY A 160 25.59 -7.79 -12.95
CA GLY A 160 24.49 -6.84 -12.74
C GLY A 160 23.12 -7.50 -12.66
N SER A 161 22.94 -8.67 -13.26
CA SER A 161 21.69 -9.43 -13.19
C SER A 161 21.43 -10.10 -11.83
N VAL A 162 22.45 -10.24 -10.98
CA VAL A 162 22.30 -10.91 -9.68
C VAL A 162 21.27 -10.22 -8.80
N TYR A 163 21.30 -8.90 -8.70
CA TYR A 163 20.36 -8.13 -7.90
C TYR A 163 18.91 -8.22 -8.41
N PRO A 164 18.59 -7.92 -9.70
CA PRO A 164 17.26 -8.09 -10.25
C PRO A 164 16.71 -9.51 -10.12
N ILE A 165 17.52 -10.52 -10.42
CA ILE A 165 17.11 -11.93 -10.30
C ILE A 165 16.81 -12.28 -8.84
N ALA A 166 17.70 -11.94 -7.90
CA ALA A 166 17.49 -12.24 -6.49
C ALA A 166 16.21 -11.58 -5.95
N ARG A 167 15.92 -10.35 -6.36
CA ARG A 167 14.66 -9.66 -6.03
C ARG A 167 13.45 -10.33 -6.67
N ALA A 168 13.54 -10.72 -7.94
CA ALA A 168 12.48 -11.43 -8.64
C ALA A 168 12.21 -12.83 -8.04
N GLU A 169 13.20 -13.45 -7.40
CA GLU A 169 13.06 -14.70 -6.64
C GLU A 169 12.62 -14.49 -5.17
N GLY A 170 12.38 -13.23 -4.76
CA GLY A 170 11.85 -12.92 -3.44
C GLY A 170 12.85 -13.05 -2.30
N ILE A 171 14.10 -12.65 -2.49
CA ILE A 171 15.14 -12.65 -1.45
C ILE A 171 14.78 -11.72 -0.28
N SER A 172 14.07 -10.65 -0.55
CA SER A 172 13.54 -9.74 0.47
C SER A 172 12.11 -10.09 0.83
N SER A 173 11.76 -10.06 2.12
CA SER A 173 10.37 -10.22 2.58
C SER A 173 9.43 -9.14 2.01
N GLN A 174 9.99 -8.03 1.52
CA GLN A 174 9.25 -6.92 0.90
C GLN A 174 8.91 -7.18 -0.58
N ASP A 175 9.45 -8.22 -1.18
CA ASP A 175 9.17 -8.56 -2.58
C ASP A 175 7.99 -9.52 -2.70
N ILE A 176 7.10 -9.26 -3.66
CA ILE A 176 5.87 -10.05 -3.88
C ILE A 176 6.14 -11.56 -4.04
N PRO A 177 7.23 -12.00 -4.69
CA PRO A 177 7.55 -13.43 -4.80
C PRO A 177 8.03 -14.08 -3.50
N SER A 178 8.34 -13.30 -2.44
CA SER A 178 8.85 -13.86 -1.19
C SER A 178 7.81 -14.72 -0.46
N ARG A 179 8.28 -15.66 0.34
CA ARG A 179 7.40 -16.55 1.13
C ARG A 179 6.56 -15.78 2.15
N ALA A 180 7.12 -14.73 2.79
CA ALA A 180 6.40 -13.93 3.77
C ALA A 180 5.26 -13.17 3.10
N TYR A 181 5.55 -12.52 1.98
CA TYR A 181 4.57 -11.80 1.18
C TYR A 181 3.49 -12.76 0.61
N GLY A 182 3.90 -13.95 0.15
CA GLY A 182 2.99 -15.00 -0.30
C GLY A 182 1.98 -15.42 0.78
N ARG A 183 2.42 -15.55 2.05
CA ARG A 183 1.50 -15.84 3.17
C ARG A 183 0.51 -14.69 3.40
N MET A 184 0.97 -13.44 3.39
CA MET A 184 0.11 -12.26 3.50
C MET A 184 -0.96 -12.25 2.39
N ARG A 185 -0.54 -12.46 1.13
CA ARG A 185 -1.46 -12.52 -0.02
C ARG A 185 -2.50 -13.63 0.15
N ALA A 186 -2.07 -14.83 0.51
CA ALA A 186 -2.97 -15.96 0.73
C ALA A 186 -3.96 -15.69 1.87
N ALA A 187 -3.54 -14.98 2.93
CA ALA A 187 -4.43 -14.53 4.01
C ALA A 187 -5.49 -13.55 3.50
N LEU A 188 -5.09 -12.56 2.69
CA LEU A 188 -6.02 -11.60 2.07
C LEU A 188 -6.98 -12.29 1.11
N ASP A 189 -6.49 -13.16 0.23
CA ASP A 189 -7.32 -13.91 -0.72
C ASP A 189 -8.37 -14.76 0.02
N SER A 190 -7.95 -15.44 1.10
CA SER A 190 -8.86 -16.19 1.96
C SER A 190 -9.90 -15.31 2.66
N ALA A 191 -9.52 -14.12 3.10
CA ALA A 191 -10.44 -13.19 3.75
C ALA A 191 -11.48 -12.61 2.77
N PHE A 192 -11.08 -12.37 1.51
CA PHE A 192 -11.92 -11.77 0.47
C PHE A 192 -12.82 -12.81 -0.23
N ALA A 193 -12.55 -14.10 -0.05
CA ALA A 193 -13.33 -15.17 -0.65
C ALA A 193 -14.81 -15.05 -0.28
N GLY A 194 -15.68 -15.03 -1.29
CA GLY A 194 -17.13 -14.91 -1.14
C GLY A 194 -17.67 -13.49 -0.91
N SER A 195 -16.82 -12.51 -0.62
CA SER A 195 -17.20 -11.09 -0.48
C SER A 195 -16.04 -10.18 -0.92
N PRO A 196 -15.69 -10.16 -2.22
CA PRO A 196 -14.55 -9.38 -2.70
C PRO A 196 -14.80 -7.88 -2.52
N PRO A 197 -13.83 -7.11 -1.97
CA PRO A 197 -13.95 -5.67 -1.93
C PRO A 197 -13.88 -5.06 -3.34
N LEU A 198 -14.48 -3.89 -3.52
CA LEU A 198 -14.38 -3.15 -4.78
C LEU A 198 -12.94 -2.71 -5.04
N ILE A 199 -12.28 -2.21 -4.02
CA ILE A 199 -10.92 -1.65 -4.09
C ILE A 199 -10.04 -2.26 -3.01
N TYR A 200 -8.81 -2.63 -3.39
CA TYR A 200 -7.67 -2.72 -2.50
C TYR A 200 -6.70 -1.58 -2.84
N ALA A 201 -6.56 -0.61 -1.94
CA ALA A 201 -5.67 0.55 -2.13
C ALA A 201 -4.35 0.32 -1.40
N ALA A 202 -3.24 0.60 -2.07
CA ALA A 202 -1.89 0.36 -1.58
C ALA A 202 -0.89 1.46 -1.97
N GLY A 203 0.25 1.46 -1.30
CA GLY A 203 1.46 2.19 -1.64
C GLY A 203 2.59 1.25 -2.02
N HIS A 204 3.71 1.30 -1.29
CA HIS A 204 4.89 0.44 -1.37
C HIS A 204 5.68 0.57 -2.67
N GLU A 205 5.05 0.37 -3.81
CA GLU A 205 5.62 0.63 -5.13
C GLU A 205 5.50 2.10 -5.47
N HIS A 206 6.61 2.72 -5.82
CA HIS A 206 6.68 4.16 -6.12
C HIS A 206 6.20 4.45 -7.55
N THR A 207 4.99 4.03 -7.83
CA THR A 207 4.32 4.14 -9.13
C THR A 207 2.83 4.39 -8.94
N LEU A 208 2.13 4.70 -10.04
CA LEU A 208 0.68 4.75 -10.08
C LEU A 208 0.18 3.58 -10.96
N GLN A 209 -0.62 2.68 -10.38
CA GLN A 209 -1.14 1.52 -11.11
C GLN A 209 -2.61 1.27 -10.78
N VAL A 210 -3.41 1.02 -11.80
CA VAL A 210 -4.78 0.52 -11.72
C VAL A 210 -4.80 -0.86 -12.33
N ILE A 211 -5.04 -1.88 -11.54
CA ILE A 211 -4.93 -3.29 -11.95
C ILE A 211 -6.27 -3.97 -11.64
N ALA A 212 -6.80 -4.73 -12.59
CA ALA A 212 -7.93 -5.62 -12.32
C ALA A 212 -7.44 -6.78 -11.43
N GLY A 213 -8.06 -6.94 -10.26
CA GLY A 213 -7.65 -7.96 -9.29
C GLY A 213 -8.39 -9.28 -9.49
N THR A 214 -7.91 -10.32 -8.81
CA THR A 214 -8.52 -11.66 -8.80
C THR A 214 -9.41 -11.87 -7.58
N SER A 215 -8.95 -11.47 -6.40
CA SER A 215 -9.68 -11.57 -5.11
C SER A 215 -10.29 -10.23 -4.67
N THR A 216 -10.03 -9.17 -5.38
CA THR A 216 -10.64 -7.85 -5.28
C THR A 216 -10.97 -7.37 -6.69
N ARG A 217 -11.91 -6.45 -6.87
CA ARG A 217 -12.22 -5.99 -8.22
C ARG A 217 -11.11 -5.13 -8.82
N TYR A 218 -10.55 -4.22 -8.03
CA TYR A 218 -9.43 -3.37 -8.42
C TYR A 218 -8.36 -3.31 -7.35
N VAL A 219 -7.09 -3.35 -7.76
CA VAL A 219 -5.93 -2.98 -6.96
C VAL A 219 -5.46 -1.61 -7.44
N LEU A 220 -5.40 -0.65 -6.53
CA LEU A 220 -4.93 0.71 -6.78
C LEU A 220 -3.60 0.89 -6.06
N VAL A 221 -2.53 1.10 -6.80
CA VAL A 221 -1.22 1.43 -6.24
C VAL A 221 -0.96 2.93 -6.44
N SER A 222 -0.80 3.67 -5.34
CA SER A 222 -0.61 5.11 -5.33
C SER A 222 0.56 5.48 -4.41
N GLY A 223 1.77 5.09 -4.80
CA GLY A 223 2.98 5.22 -3.98
C GLY A 223 3.90 6.40 -4.32
N THR A 224 3.47 7.34 -5.18
CA THR A 224 4.31 8.43 -5.71
C THR A 224 3.93 9.81 -5.18
N GLY A 225 3.70 9.95 -3.89
CA GLY A 225 3.38 11.24 -3.26
C GLY A 225 4.56 12.25 -3.23
N THR A 226 5.72 11.91 -3.81
CA THR A 226 6.90 12.78 -3.87
C THR A 226 7.60 12.66 -5.22
N PHE A 227 8.42 13.66 -5.58
CA PHE A 227 9.26 13.63 -6.79
C PHE A 227 10.59 12.91 -6.59
N GLY A 228 10.96 12.59 -5.35
CA GLY A 228 12.30 12.12 -5.02
C GLY A 228 12.56 10.65 -5.29
N HIS A 229 11.52 9.84 -5.44
CA HIS A 229 11.64 8.41 -5.65
C HIS A 229 10.47 7.91 -6.49
N ILE A 230 10.69 7.74 -7.77
CA ILE A 230 9.72 7.21 -8.73
C ILE A 230 10.38 6.04 -9.43
N ASP A 231 9.77 4.86 -9.30
CA ASP A 231 10.26 3.63 -9.87
C ASP A 231 9.67 3.38 -11.28
N ARG A 232 10.23 2.40 -11.95
CA ARG A 232 9.69 1.91 -13.22
C ARG A 232 8.47 1.03 -12.94
N VAL A 233 7.56 1.00 -13.92
CA VAL A 233 6.42 0.10 -13.92
C VAL A 233 6.29 -0.59 -15.26
N THR A 234 5.97 -1.88 -15.23
CA THR A 234 5.62 -2.70 -16.39
C THR A 234 4.12 -2.96 -16.37
N ALA A 235 3.44 -2.77 -17.48
CA ALA A 235 2.04 -3.14 -17.59
C ALA A 235 1.91 -4.67 -17.59
N LEU A 236 1.06 -5.20 -16.71
CA LEU A 236 0.62 -6.60 -16.66
C LEU A 236 -0.61 -6.78 -17.56
N ASP A 237 -0.97 -8.00 -17.89
CA ASP A 237 -2.19 -8.29 -18.70
C ASP A 237 -3.47 -7.72 -18.06
N SER A 238 -3.51 -7.67 -16.73
CA SER A 238 -4.63 -7.11 -15.96
C SER A 238 -4.53 -5.59 -15.70
N THR A 239 -3.47 -4.93 -16.15
CA THR A 239 -3.27 -3.48 -15.96
C THR A 239 -4.26 -2.67 -16.81
N ARG A 240 -4.94 -1.71 -16.17
CA ARG A 240 -5.81 -0.72 -16.82
C ARG A 240 -5.10 0.61 -17.01
N PHE A 241 -4.19 0.93 -16.10
CA PHE A 241 -3.33 2.11 -16.16
C PHE A 241 -2.04 1.84 -15.38
N ALA A 242 -0.91 2.30 -15.89
CA ALA A 242 0.37 2.27 -15.20
C ALA A 242 1.23 3.47 -15.59
N ARG A 243 1.79 4.17 -14.59
CA ARG A 243 2.59 5.38 -14.81
C ARG A 243 3.71 5.52 -13.78
N SER A 244 4.90 5.81 -14.28
CA SER A 244 6.06 6.24 -13.49
C SER A 244 6.07 7.77 -13.41
N ALA A 245 5.23 8.34 -12.55
CA ALA A 245 5.09 9.79 -12.37
C ALA A 245 4.61 10.11 -10.95
N SER A 246 4.89 11.32 -10.49
CA SER A 246 4.32 11.86 -9.25
C SER A 246 2.82 12.09 -9.40
N GLY A 247 2.07 11.75 -8.36
CA GLY A 247 0.63 11.93 -8.40
C GLY A 247 -0.09 11.18 -7.29
N PHE A 248 -1.40 11.10 -7.43
CA PHE A 248 -2.28 10.42 -6.50
C PHE A 248 -3.56 9.92 -7.18
N MET A 249 -4.30 9.11 -6.47
CA MET A 249 -5.59 8.61 -6.93
C MET A 249 -6.73 9.23 -6.11
N ARG A 250 -7.79 9.64 -6.80
CA ARG A 250 -9.03 10.16 -6.23
C ARG A 250 -10.16 9.20 -6.56
N VAL A 251 -10.90 8.77 -5.56
CA VAL A 251 -12.11 7.98 -5.75
C VAL A 251 -13.32 8.77 -5.23
N GLU A 252 -14.27 9.01 -6.11
CA GLU A 252 -15.50 9.72 -5.83
C GLU A 252 -16.63 8.70 -5.73
N PHE A 253 -17.31 8.65 -4.57
CA PHE A 253 -18.47 7.81 -4.34
C PHE A 253 -19.73 8.66 -4.42
N LEU A 254 -20.58 8.38 -5.38
CA LEU A 254 -21.79 9.14 -5.63
C LEU A 254 -22.96 8.60 -4.80
N SER A 255 -23.98 9.45 -4.58
CA SER A 255 -25.16 9.09 -3.82
C SER A 255 -26.03 8.00 -4.48
N ASP A 256 -25.87 7.78 -5.78
CA ASP A 256 -26.52 6.71 -6.54
C ASP A 256 -25.77 5.36 -6.48
N GLY A 257 -24.68 5.28 -5.68
CA GLY A 257 -23.88 4.09 -5.49
C GLY A 257 -22.76 3.91 -6.51
N ARG A 258 -22.65 4.77 -7.52
CA ARG A 258 -21.54 4.69 -8.48
C ARG A 258 -20.24 5.19 -7.85
N ALA A 259 -19.11 4.61 -8.29
CA ALA A 259 -17.78 5.02 -7.88
C ALA A 259 -16.91 5.34 -9.10
N ARG A 260 -16.27 6.51 -9.09
CA ARG A 260 -15.38 6.97 -10.16
C ARG A 260 -13.96 7.14 -9.64
N LEU A 261 -13.01 6.51 -10.29
CA LEU A 261 -11.58 6.71 -10.08
C LEU A 261 -11.07 7.78 -11.05
N GLY A 262 -10.28 8.72 -10.53
CA GLY A 262 -9.41 9.60 -11.30
C GLY A 262 -7.96 9.41 -10.87
N VAL A 263 -7.05 9.24 -11.83
CA VAL A 263 -5.59 9.26 -11.58
C VAL A 263 -5.07 10.62 -11.93
N ILE A 264 -4.56 11.33 -10.94
CA ILE A 264 -4.08 12.71 -11.04
C ILE A 264 -2.55 12.69 -11.04
N ILE A 265 -1.96 13.22 -12.10
CA ILE A 265 -0.52 13.44 -12.22
C ILE A 265 -0.21 14.85 -11.79
N VAL A 266 0.88 15.02 -11.04
CA VAL A 266 1.38 16.31 -10.59
C VAL A 266 2.75 16.55 -11.21
N ASP A 267 2.93 17.67 -11.89
CA ASP A 267 4.21 18.07 -12.48
C ASP A 267 5.13 18.80 -11.48
N HIS A 268 6.37 19.05 -11.86
CA HIS A 268 7.34 19.75 -11.02
C HIS A 268 6.96 21.22 -10.71
N ALA A 269 6.07 21.81 -11.48
CA ALA A 269 5.52 23.14 -11.22
C ALA A 269 4.32 23.13 -10.25
N GLY A 270 3.87 21.91 -9.86
CA GLY A 270 2.73 21.71 -8.97
C GLY A 270 1.37 21.72 -9.69
N ASN A 271 1.34 21.71 -11.03
CA ASN A 271 0.10 21.57 -11.76
C ASN A 271 -0.40 20.14 -11.67
N ALA A 272 -1.68 19.99 -11.38
CA ALA A 272 -2.35 18.69 -11.26
C ALA A 272 -3.33 18.49 -12.42
N ALA A 273 -3.24 17.36 -13.12
CA ALA A 273 -4.13 17.01 -14.20
C ALA A 273 -4.59 15.56 -14.08
N GLU A 274 -5.85 15.28 -14.39
CA GLU A 274 -6.37 13.92 -14.50
C GLU A 274 -5.91 13.30 -15.82
N GLU A 275 -5.07 12.27 -15.76
CA GLU A 275 -4.55 11.57 -16.93
C GLU A 275 -5.39 10.34 -17.28
N PHE A 276 -6.08 9.75 -16.30
CA PHE A 276 -6.90 8.57 -16.49
C PHE A 276 -8.14 8.62 -15.59
N GLY A 277 -9.28 8.18 -16.12
CA GLY A 277 -10.54 8.06 -15.39
C GLY A 277 -11.25 6.75 -15.69
N LEU A 278 -11.84 6.14 -14.65
CA LEU A 278 -12.55 4.86 -14.77
C LEU A 278 -13.77 4.83 -13.83
N TRP A 279 -14.91 4.36 -14.35
CA TRP A 279 -16.04 3.94 -13.52
C TRP A 279 -15.75 2.54 -12.96
N LEU A 280 -15.83 2.38 -11.64
CA LEU A 280 -15.42 1.15 -10.95
C LEU A 280 -16.58 0.13 -10.86
N ASN A 281 -17.82 0.57 -10.99
CA ASN A 281 -19.05 -0.25 -10.93
C ASN A 281 -20.09 0.23 -11.94
#